data_84abe8f641b70038c47911ba139769b9
#
_entry.id   84abe8f641b70038c47911ba139769b9
#
_cell.length_a   1.000
_cell.length_b   1.000
_cell.length_c   1.000
_cell.angle_alpha   90.00
_cell.angle_beta   90.00
_cell.angle_gamma   90.00
#
_symmetry.space_group_name_H-M   'P 1'
#
loop_
_entity.id
_entity.type
_entity.pdbx_description
1 polymer ?
#
loop_
_entity_poly.entity_id
_entity_poly.type
_entity_poly.pdbx_seq_one_letter_code
_entity_poly.pdbx_strand_id
1 'polypeptide(L)'
;MRFTRALKTVAITVALTASGVAFAQGGGGGQGEDFKKAETAARAQENAKSLEGSDTPQLPPATVPVDPQNVWDLDLSSGGRVRIQLRPDIAPNHVERIKTLTREGFYNGLKFHRVIPGFMAQGGDPKGDGTGGSXLPDLKAEFNPMPHLRGTVSMARAQSEDSANSQFFIVLLPRMQLDKKYTVFGRVIEGMQYVDAIAQGEPPANPTVILQASIESDGKPPVTAPVAPAAPAAPDALPSGALTPPAQ
;
A
#
# COMPACT_ATOMS: atom_id res chain seq x y z
N MET A 1 -18.63 34.92 34.55
CA MET A 1 -19.10 35.51 33.28
C MET A 1 -19.67 34.41 32.40
N ARG A 2 -20.98 34.40 32.18
CA ARG A 2 -21.68 33.39 31.37
C ARG A 2 -21.84 33.94 29.96
N PHE A 3 -21.26 33.29 28.97
CA PHE A 3 -21.50 33.63 27.57
C PHE A 3 -22.60 32.74 26.99
N THR A 4 -23.74 33.40 26.72
CA THR A 4 -24.88 32.76 26.07
C THR A 4 -24.71 32.87 24.57
N ARG A 5 -24.56 31.71 23.87
CA ARG A 5 -24.56 31.68 22.41
C ARG A 5 -26.00 31.64 21.93
N ALA A 6 -26.40 32.64 21.18
CA ALA A 6 -27.70 32.69 20.53
C ALA A 6 -27.70 31.87 19.23
N LEU A 7 -28.60 30.90 19.17
CA LEU A 7 -28.85 30.11 17.94
C LEU A 7 -29.73 30.97 17.03
N LYS A 8 -29.24 31.32 15.86
CA LYS A 8 -30.05 31.95 14.82
C LYS A 8 -30.73 30.88 13.97
N THR A 9 -32.00 30.71 14.15
CA THR A 9 -32.84 29.84 13.29
C THR A 9 -33.20 30.63 12.05
N VAL A 10 -32.75 30.17 10.89
CA VAL A 10 -33.14 30.72 9.59
C VAL A 10 -34.37 29.91 9.10
N ALA A 11 -35.51 30.56 9.11
CA ALA A 11 -36.73 30.00 8.55
C ALA A 11 -36.76 30.29 7.03
N ILE A 12 -36.72 29.27 6.22
CA ILE A 12 -36.87 29.41 4.76
C ILE A 12 -38.37 29.23 4.46
N THR A 13 -39.01 30.30 4.08
CA THR A 13 -40.40 30.30 3.63
C THR A 13 -40.45 30.02 2.12
N VAL A 14 -40.94 28.85 1.77
CA VAL A 14 -41.18 28.51 0.35
C VAL A 14 -42.53 29.07 -0.06
N ALA A 15 -42.55 30.08 -0.91
CA ALA A 15 -43.77 30.62 -1.50
C ALA A 15 -44.11 29.79 -2.74
N LEU A 16 -45.21 29.08 -2.66
CA LEU A 16 -45.76 28.35 -3.81
C LEU A 16 -46.65 29.30 -4.59
N THR A 17 -46.18 29.79 -5.73
CA THR A 17 -47.04 30.56 -6.67
C THR A 17 -47.61 29.58 -7.71
N ALA A 18 -48.88 29.32 -7.60
CA ALA A 18 -49.62 28.61 -8.62
C ALA A 18 -49.98 29.55 -9.79
N SER A 19 -49.29 29.43 -10.90
CA SER A 19 -49.69 30.10 -12.14
C SER A 19 -50.48 29.13 -13.02
N GLY A 20 -51.73 29.47 -13.24
CA GLY A 20 -52.62 28.70 -14.09
C GLY A 20 -52.17 28.72 -15.55
N VAL A 21 -52.06 27.59 -16.16
CA VAL A 21 -51.74 27.43 -17.58
C VAL A 21 -53.02 27.16 -18.34
N ALA A 22 -53.37 28.01 -19.28
CA ALA A 22 -54.50 27.84 -20.19
C ALA A 22 -54.21 26.70 -21.17
N PHE A 23 -55.22 25.84 -21.35
CA PHE A 23 -55.20 24.74 -22.32
C PHE A 23 -55.34 25.31 -23.75
N ALA A 24 -54.32 25.10 -24.55
CA ALA A 24 -54.44 25.26 -26.01
C ALA A 24 -54.25 23.87 -26.63
N GLN A 25 -55.28 23.37 -27.28
CA GLN A 25 -55.22 22.14 -28.07
C GLN A 25 -54.51 22.40 -29.40
N GLY A 26 -53.52 21.60 -29.71
CA GLY A 26 -52.87 21.62 -31.01
C GLY A 26 -51.68 20.67 -31.13
N GLY A 27 -51.89 19.63 -31.81
CA GLY A 27 -51.19 18.55 -32.42
C GLY A 27 -49.65 18.42 -32.36
N GLY A 28 -49.22 17.19 -32.25
CA GLY A 28 -47.90 16.74 -32.66
C GLY A 28 -47.05 16.06 -31.58
N GLY A 29 -46.72 14.81 -31.81
CA GLY A 29 -45.98 13.93 -30.90
C GLY A 29 -44.50 14.28 -30.76
N GLY A 30 -44.17 15.23 -29.91
CA GLY A 30 -42.78 15.54 -29.58
C GLY A 30 -42.57 15.90 -28.12
N GLN A 31 -43.64 16.26 -27.43
CA GLN A 31 -43.51 16.80 -26.05
C GLN A 31 -43.29 15.76 -24.97
N GLY A 32 -43.59 14.49 -25.23
CA GLY A 32 -43.42 13.42 -24.23
C GLY A 32 -41.94 13.02 -23.99
N GLU A 33 -41.13 13.15 -25.01
CA GLU A 33 -39.69 12.77 -24.89
C GLU A 33 -38.88 13.88 -24.22
N ASP A 34 -39.23 15.13 -24.51
CA ASP A 34 -38.56 16.27 -23.89
C ASP A 34 -38.86 16.36 -22.39
N PHE A 35 -40.11 16.06 -21.97
CA PHE A 35 -40.45 16.00 -20.56
C PHE A 35 -39.71 14.89 -19.83
N LYS A 36 -39.61 13.70 -20.41
CA LYS A 36 -38.87 12.57 -19.82
C LYS A 36 -37.38 12.89 -19.72
N LYS A 37 -36.82 13.55 -20.72
CA LYS A 37 -35.41 13.93 -20.72
C LYS A 37 -35.12 15.00 -19.67
N ALA A 38 -36.01 15.97 -19.52
CA ALA A 38 -35.91 17.02 -18.51
C ALA A 38 -36.05 16.46 -17.10
N GLU A 39 -36.99 15.53 -16.89
CA GLU A 39 -37.19 14.86 -15.61
C GLU A 39 -35.99 13.98 -15.22
N THR A 40 -35.43 13.26 -16.20
CA THR A 40 -34.22 12.43 -15.98
C THR A 40 -33.02 13.31 -15.65
N ALA A 41 -32.85 14.44 -16.34
CA ALA A 41 -31.78 15.38 -16.08
C ALA A 41 -31.91 16.05 -14.69
N ALA A 42 -33.13 16.44 -14.32
CA ALA A 42 -33.42 17.03 -13.00
C ALA A 42 -33.15 16.01 -11.87
N ARG A 43 -33.55 14.76 -12.09
CA ARG A 43 -33.32 13.68 -11.11
C ARG A 43 -31.83 13.34 -10.99
N ALA A 44 -31.08 13.41 -12.10
CA ALA A 44 -29.64 13.20 -12.09
C ALA A 44 -28.92 14.35 -11.34
N GLN A 45 -29.39 15.59 -11.51
CA GLN A 45 -28.84 16.75 -10.78
C GLN A 45 -29.18 16.71 -9.30
N GLU A 46 -30.37 16.26 -8.94
CA GLU A 46 -30.80 16.10 -7.54
C GLU A 46 -30.00 15.01 -6.86
N ASN A 47 -29.74 13.89 -7.54
CA ASN A 47 -28.89 12.82 -7.05
C ASN A 47 -27.42 13.29 -6.90
N ALA A 48 -26.91 14.04 -7.87
CA ALA A 48 -25.55 14.60 -7.80
C ALA A 48 -25.41 15.55 -6.60
N LYS A 49 -26.40 16.41 -6.39
CA LYS A 49 -26.43 17.36 -5.27
C LYS A 49 -26.58 16.65 -3.91
N SER A 50 -27.29 15.53 -3.89
CA SER A 50 -27.45 14.69 -2.68
C SER A 50 -26.13 14.01 -2.32
N LEU A 51 -25.29 13.73 -3.30
CA LEU A 51 -23.97 13.13 -3.09
C LEU A 51 -22.92 14.15 -2.63
N GLU A 52 -23.08 15.43 -2.97
CA GLU A 52 -22.16 16.50 -2.55
C GLU A 52 -22.25 16.86 -1.08
N GLY A 53 -23.28 16.43 -0.38
CA GLY A 53 -23.48 16.72 1.04
C GLY A 53 -23.36 15.49 1.95
N SER A 54 -22.93 14.35 1.42
CA SER A 54 -22.81 13.15 2.25
C SER A 54 -21.48 13.17 3.02
N ASP A 55 -21.53 13.16 4.32
CA ASP A 55 -20.40 12.95 5.24
C ASP A 55 -19.89 11.49 5.17
N THR A 56 -20.06 10.84 4.03
CA THR A 56 -19.52 9.50 3.82
C THR A 56 -17.98 9.61 3.79
N PRO A 57 -17.27 8.96 4.69
CA PRO A 57 -15.81 9.00 4.66
C PRO A 57 -15.31 8.53 3.30
N GLN A 58 -14.68 9.43 2.56
CA GLN A 58 -14.10 9.06 1.28
C GLN A 58 -12.94 8.10 1.51
N LEU A 59 -13.04 6.92 0.87
CA LEU A 59 -11.93 5.97 0.89
C LEU A 59 -10.70 6.63 0.23
N PRO A 60 -9.51 6.44 0.79
CA PRO A 60 -8.31 6.96 0.14
C PRO A 60 -8.17 6.38 -1.25
N PRO A 61 -7.65 7.14 -2.21
CA PRO A 61 -7.51 6.64 -3.57
C PRO A 61 -6.59 5.41 -3.60
N ALA A 62 -6.93 4.42 -4.43
CA ALA A 62 -6.15 3.21 -4.57
C ALA A 62 -4.72 3.50 -5.06
N THR A 63 -4.57 4.52 -5.89
CA THR A 63 -3.28 4.98 -6.40
C THR A 63 -3.14 6.48 -6.21
N VAL A 64 -1.91 6.92 -5.94
CA VAL A 64 -1.55 8.33 -5.87
C VAL A 64 -0.36 8.58 -6.80
N PRO A 65 -0.16 9.81 -7.29
CA PRO A 65 1.05 10.12 -8.08
C PRO A 65 2.32 9.79 -7.31
N VAL A 66 3.33 9.32 -8.02
CA VAL A 66 4.61 9.00 -7.40
C VAL A 66 5.35 10.31 -7.12
N ASP A 67 5.74 10.50 -5.87
CA ASP A 67 6.52 11.65 -5.39
C ASP A 67 7.84 11.11 -4.85
N PRO A 68 8.99 11.53 -5.39
CA PRO A 68 10.30 11.04 -4.90
C PRO A 68 10.52 11.22 -3.40
N GLN A 69 9.84 12.17 -2.76
CA GLN A 69 9.90 12.33 -1.31
C GLN A 69 9.18 11.18 -0.57
N ASN A 70 8.37 10.43 -1.29
CA ASN A 70 7.58 9.32 -0.77
C ASN A 70 7.91 8.01 -1.48
N VAL A 71 9.15 7.87 -2.00
CA VAL A 71 9.65 6.59 -2.51
C VAL A 71 10.80 6.13 -1.61
N TRP A 72 10.64 4.93 -1.07
CA TRP A 72 11.62 4.26 -0.21
C TRP A 72 12.33 3.20 -1.04
N ASP A 73 13.61 3.39 -1.23
CA ASP A 73 14.47 2.49 -2.01
C ASP A 73 15.20 1.55 -1.06
N LEU A 74 15.14 0.25 -1.35
CA LEU A 74 15.89 -0.78 -0.64
C LEU A 74 16.79 -1.50 -1.64
N ASP A 75 18.09 -1.36 -1.49
CA ASP A 75 19.08 -2.11 -2.25
C ASP A 75 19.31 -3.43 -1.54
N LEU A 76 18.96 -4.54 -2.17
CA LEU A 76 18.99 -5.86 -1.54
C LEU A 76 20.19 -6.70 -2.02
N SER A 77 20.76 -7.49 -1.12
CA SER A 77 21.77 -8.46 -1.48
C SER A 77 21.23 -9.59 -2.38
N SER A 78 19.92 -9.68 -2.55
CA SER A 78 19.29 -10.61 -3.50
C SER A 78 19.35 -10.14 -4.95
N GLY A 79 19.92 -8.96 -5.22
CA GLY A 79 20.31 -8.60 -6.57
C GLY A 79 19.91 -7.24 -7.12
N GLY A 80 19.21 -6.40 -6.38
CA GLY A 80 18.85 -5.08 -6.93
C GLY A 80 18.01 -4.20 -6.04
N ARG A 81 17.56 -3.08 -6.60
CA ARG A 81 16.79 -2.07 -5.89
C ARG A 81 15.29 -2.39 -5.96
N VAL A 82 14.66 -2.39 -4.80
CA VAL A 82 13.21 -2.43 -4.64
C VAL A 82 12.73 -1.01 -4.35
N ARG A 83 11.78 -0.51 -5.12
CA ARG A 83 11.21 0.82 -4.93
C ARG A 83 9.81 0.69 -4.34
N ILE A 84 9.59 1.35 -3.22
CA ILE A 84 8.34 1.27 -2.46
C ILE A 84 7.72 2.67 -2.41
N GLN A 85 6.53 2.83 -2.97
CA GLN A 85 5.78 4.08 -2.81
C GLN A 85 5.17 4.11 -1.41
N LEU A 86 5.59 5.08 -0.61
CA LEU A 86 5.05 5.33 0.72
C LEU A 86 3.73 6.11 0.62
N ARG A 87 2.84 5.89 1.56
CA ARG A 87 1.48 6.46 1.55
C ARG A 87 1.23 7.29 2.83
N PRO A 88 1.80 8.50 2.90
CA PRO A 88 1.55 9.37 4.07
C PRO A 88 0.09 9.81 4.20
N ASP A 89 -0.70 9.68 3.13
CA ASP A 89 -2.13 9.98 3.16
C ASP A 89 -2.93 8.97 4.00
N ILE A 90 -2.42 7.75 4.20
CA ILE A 90 -3.13 6.70 4.96
C ILE A 90 -2.41 6.28 6.24
N ALA A 91 -1.11 6.56 6.36
CA ALA A 91 -0.31 6.19 7.54
C ALA A 91 0.81 7.21 7.75
N PRO A 92 0.47 8.48 8.05
CA PRO A 92 1.46 9.54 8.12
C PRO A 92 2.56 9.30 9.16
N ASN A 93 2.22 8.81 10.36
CA ASN A 93 3.23 8.60 11.42
C ASN A 93 4.15 7.43 11.09
N HIS A 94 3.62 6.38 10.48
CA HIS A 94 4.43 5.23 10.06
C HIS A 94 5.38 5.62 8.93
N VAL A 95 4.90 6.39 7.95
CA VAL A 95 5.74 6.87 6.85
C VAL A 95 6.86 7.77 7.39
N GLU A 96 6.56 8.67 8.30
CA GLU A 96 7.57 9.54 8.90
C GLU A 96 8.61 8.73 9.69
N ARG A 97 8.17 7.68 10.42
CA ARG A 97 9.08 6.76 11.12
C ARG A 97 10.04 6.08 10.14
N ILE A 98 9.51 5.56 9.01
CA ILE A 98 10.34 4.90 8.00
C ILE A 98 11.38 5.89 7.44
N LYS A 99 10.95 7.11 7.11
CA LYS A 99 11.86 8.15 6.57
C LYS A 99 12.96 8.52 7.57
N THR A 100 12.58 8.75 8.82
CA THR A 100 13.53 9.11 9.89
C THR A 100 14.59 8.02 10.04
N LEU A 101 14.17 6.78 10.26
CA LEU A 101 15.08 5.66 10.45
C LEU A 101 15.95 5.41 9.20
N THR A 102 15.38 5.61 8.01
CA THR A 102 16.12 5.46 6.75
C THR A 102 17.26 6.48 6.66
N ARG A 103 16.97 7.75 6.96
CA ARG A 103 17.95 8.83 6.91
C ARG A 103 19.04 8.66 7.97
N GLU A 104 18.71 8.08 9.11
CA GLU A 104 19.66 7.71 10.15
C GLU A 104 20.52 6.49 9.78
N GLY A 105 20.21 5.81 8.65
CA GLY A 105 20.92 4.62 8.23
C GLY A 105 20.54 3.36 9.00
N PHE A 106 19.48 3.42 9.79
CA PHE A 106 19.05 2.34 10.67
C PHE A 106 18.86 1.00 9.94
N TYR A 107 18.28 1.07 8.74
CA TYR A 107 17.94 -0.16 7.99
C TYR A 107 19.16 -0.79 7.29
N ASN A 108 20.26 -0.07 7.16
CA ASN A 108 21.44 -0.58 6.45
C ASN A 108 22.06 -1.76 7.19
N GLY A 109 22.28 -2.85 6.50
CA GLY A 109 22.82 -4.08 7.06
C GLY A 109 21.78 -4.99 7.72
N LEU A 110 20.52 -4.57 7.84
CA LEU A 110 19.51 -5.40 8.48
C LEU A 110 19.06 -6.55 7.57
N LYS A 111 18.72 -7.68 8.20
CA LYS A 111 18.34 -8.91 7.52
C LYS A 111 16.82 -9.00 7.36
N PHE A 112 16.40 -9.72 6.33
CA PHE A 112 15.07 -10.30 6.32
C PHE A 112 15.14 -11.59 7.16
N HIS A 113 14.71 -11.49 8.40
CA HIS A 113 14.87 -12.56 9.40
C HIS A 113 13.73 -13.59 9.40
N ARG A 114 12.62 -13.28 8.73
CA ARG A 114 11.46 -14.19 8.65
C ARG A 114 10.81 -14.06 7.28
N VAL A 115 10.94 -15.13 6.47
CA VAL A 115 10.45 -15.12 5.08
C VAL A 115 9.68 -16.41 4.82
N ILE A 116 8.37 -16.28 4.70
CA ILE A 116 7.47 -17.42 4.49
C ILE A 116 6.99 -17.42 3.03
N PRO A 117 7.31 -18.48 2.26
CA PRO A 117 6.86 -18.57 0.87
C PRO A 117 5.36 -18.38 0.73
N GLY A 118 4.94 -17.60 -0.26
CA GLY A 118 3.53 -17.37 -0.52
C GLY A 118 2.82 -16.53 0.55
N PHE A 119 3.58 -15.98 1.51
CA PHE A 119 2.99 -15.13 2.55
C PHE A 119 3.69 -13.76 2.56
N MET A 120 4.88 -13.65 3.17
CA MET A 120 5.53 -12.35 3.31
C MET A 120 7.03 -12.47 3.59
N ALA A 121 7.76 -11.39 3.36
CA ALA A 121 9.16 -11.22 3.75
C ALA A 121 9.22 -10.11 4.81
N GLN A 122 9.69 -10.45 6.02
CA GLN A 122 9.74 -9.55 7.18
C GLN A 122 11.19 -9.18 7.53
N GLY A 123 11.42 -7.88 7.73
CA GLY A 123 12.72 -7.34 8.12
C GLY A 123 12.57 -6.13 9.03
N GLY A 124 13.65 -5.34 9.18
CA GLY A 124 13.62 -4.11 9.97
C GLY A 124 13.89 -4.31 11.46
N ASP A 125 14.42 -5.49 11.82
CA ASP A 125 14.80 -5.80 13.19
C ASP A 125 16.32 -5.72 13.33
N PRO A 126 16.87 -4.81 14.17
CA PRO A 126 18.32 -4.72 14.35
C PRO A 126 18.93 -5.95 15.04
N LYS A 127 18.14 -6.72 15.81
CA LYS A 127 18.61 -7.99 16.40
C LYS A 127 18.55 -9.14 15.39
N GLY A 128 17.61 -9.08 14.46
CA GLY A 128 17.44 -10.13 13.45
C GLY A 128 16.82 -11.43 13.98
N ASP A 129 16.11 -11.36 15.09
CA ASP A 129 15.42 -12.49 15.72
C ASP A 129 13.91 -12.26 15.92
N GLY A 130 13.42 -11.12 15.47
CA GLY A 130 12.02 -10.73 15.59
C GLY A 130 11.66 -9.93 16.85
N THR A 131 12.62 -9.77 17.79
CA THR A 131 12.33 -9.13 19.08
C THR A 131 12.80 -7.68 19.17
N GLY A 132 13.54 -7.19 18.17
CA GLY A 132 14.16 -5.86 18.21
C GLY A 132 13.31 -4.76 17.57
N GLY A 133 13.73 -3.53 17.85
CA GLY A 133 13.16 -2.33 17.29
C GLY A 133 14.13 -1.16 17.41
N SER A 134 13.71 0.00 16.98
CA SER A 134 14.49 1.25 17.15
C SER A 134 14.32 1.81 18.57
N UNK A 135 14.86 2.69 18.82
CA UNK A 135 14.78 3.29 19.87
C UNK A 135 13.77 4.09 20.11
N LEU A 136 13.19 4.51 19.13
CA LEU A 136 12.06 5.45 19.15
C LEU A 136 10.83 4.80 19.80
N PRO A 137 9.90 5.59 20.35
CA PRO A 137 8.67 5.02 20.94
C PRO A 137 7.85 4.25 19.93
N ASP A 138 7.08 3.27 20.41
CA ASP A 138 6.14 2.52 19.57
C ASP A 138 5.08 3.45 18.97
N LEU A 139 4.56 3.07 17.82
CA LEU A 139 3.57 3.84 17.06
C LEU A 139 2.16 3.30 17.31
N LYS A 140 1.23 4.24 17.44
CA LYS A 140 -0.20 3.90 17.43
C LYS A 140 -0.59 3.38 16.05
N ALA A 141 -1.50 2.42 16.03
CA ALA A 141 -2.00 1.84 14.78
C ALA A 141 -2.64 2.91 13.89
N GLU A 142 -2.37 2.81 12.60
CA GLU A 142 -3.02 3.64 11.55
C GLU A 142 -3.73 2.70 10.58
N PHE A 143 -4.65 1.88 11.11
CA PHE A 143 -5.40 0.94 10.28
C PHE A 143 -6.21 1.68 9.22
N ASN A 144 -6.15 1.19 8.01
CA ASN A 144 -6.74 1.85 6.86
C ASN A 144 -7.33 0.80 5.91
N PRO A 145 -8.14 1.20 4.93
CA PRO A 145 -8.86 0.23 4.09
C PRO A 145 -8.03 -0.37 2.96
N MET A 146 -6.73 -0.05 2.87
CA MET A 146 -5.89 -0.62 1.81
C MET A 146 -5.68 -2.11 2.05
N PRO A 147 -5.92 -2.95 1.03
CA PRO A 147 -5.82 -4.40 1.19
C PRO A 147 -4.39 -4.92 1.13
N HIS A 148 -4.15 -6.04 1.80
CA HIS A 148 -2.86 -6.75 1.79
C HIS A 148 -2.75 -7.60 0.52
N LEU A 149 -2.48 -6.96 -0.62
CA LEU A 149 -2.22 -7.59 -1.91
C LEU A 149 -0.72 -7.81 -2.11
N ARG A 150 -0.36 -8.59 -3.13
CA ARG A 150 1.05 -8.76 -3.50
C ARG A 150 1.73 -7.40 -3.67
N GLY A 151 2.87 -7.23 -2.99
CA GLY A 151 3.65 -6.00 -3.01
C GLY A 151 3.23 -4.95 -1.98
N THR A 152 2.14 -5.17 -1.24
CA THR A 152 1.77 -4.29 -0.13
C THR A 152 2.84 -4.35 0.95
N VAL A 153 3.19 -3.19 1.52
CA VAL A 153 4.16 -3.07 2.60
C VAL A 153 3.43 -2.58 3.85
N SER A 154 3.60 -3.34 4.95
CA SER A 154 2.84 -3.12 6.18
C SER A 154 3.76 -3.23 7.39
N MET A 155 3.39 -2.58 8.50
CA MET A 155 4.20 -2.64 9.72
C MET A 155 3.92 -3.93 10.49
N ALA A 156 5.01 -4.59 10.87
CA ALA A 156 4.93 -5.68 11.84
C ALA A 156 4.77 -5.08 13.25
N ARG A 157 4.16 -5.84 14.14
CA ARG A 157 3.90 -5.43 15.52
C ARG A 157 3.83 -6.65 16.45
N ALA A 158 3.96 -6.41 17.72
CA ALA A 158 3.74 -7.42 18.73
C ALA A 158 2.22 -7.64 18.95
N GLN A 159 1.82 -8.17 20.07
CA GLN A 159 0.42 -8.48 20.35
C GLN A 159 -0.45 -7.22 20.43
N SER A 160 0.07 -6.16 21.05
CA SER A 160 -0.64 -4.88 21.11
C SER A 160 -0.73 -4.25 19.72
N GLU A 161 -1.88 -3.68 19.40
CA GLU A 161 -2.08 -2.98 18.11
C GLU A 161 -1.18 -1.75 18.01
N ASP A 162 -0.89 -1.10 19.15
CA ASP A 162 -0.07 0.11 19.25
C ASP A 162 1.39 -0.23 19.60
N SER A 163 1.95 -1.29 18.99
CA SER A 163 3.33 -1.73 19.24
C SER A 163 4.18 -1.82 17.97
N ALA A 164 3.77 -1.17 16.90
CA ALA A 164 4.60 -1.07 15.69
C ALA A 164 5.81 -0.17 15.99
N ASN A 165 6.98 -0.51 15.44
CA ASN A 165 8.20 0.24 15.74
C ASN A 165 9.05 0.46 14.48
N SER A 166 9.89 -0.51 14.10
CA SER A 166 10.76 -0.45 12.91
C SER A 166 10.57 -1.63 11.96
N GLN A 167 10.01 -2.73 12.46
CA GLN A 167 9.86 -3.94 11.65
C GLN A 167 8.71 -3.80 10.65
N PHE A 168 8.92 -4.31 9.45
CA PHE A 168 7.95 -4.25 8.35
C PHE A 168 7.93 -5.58 7.61
N PHE A 169 6.89 -5.79 6.81
CA PHE A 169 6.83 -6.94 5.92
C PHE A 169 6.29 -6.56 4.54
N ILE A 170 6.75 -7.27 3.53
CA ILE A 170 6.31 -7.14 2.13
C ILE A 170 5.49 -8.38 1.81
N VAL A 171 4.25 -8.18 1.36
CA VAL A 171 3.32 -9.28 1.07
C VAL A 171 3.68 -9.93 -0.27
N LEU A 172 3.81 -11.27 -0.28
CA LEU A 172 4.16 -12.03 -1.48
C LEU A 172 2.94 -12.52 -2.25
N LEU A 173 1.87 -12.93 -1.55
CA LEU A 173 0.57 -13.25 -2.14
C LEU A 173 -0.54 -12.63 -1.27
N PRO A 174 -1.70 -12.35 -1.84
CA PRO A 174 -2.78 -11.66 -1.11
C PRO A 174 -3.15 -12.33 0.22
N ARG A 175 -3.33 -11.52 1.27
CA ARG A 175 -3.63 -11.95 2.64
C ARG A 175 -4.68 -11.03 3.26
N MET A 176 -5.93 -11.16 2.82
CA MET A 176 -7.03 -10.27 3.26
C MET A 176 -7.33 -10.38 4.76
N GLN A 177 -6.96 -11.50 5.41
CA GLN A 177 -7.13 -11.64 6.86
C GLN A 177 -6.28 -10.68 7.69
N LEU A 178 -5.30 -10.00 7.06
CA LEU A 178 -4.48 -8.97 7.70
C LEU A 178 -5.12 -7.58 7.61
N ASP A 179 -6.13 -7.41 6.75
CA ASP A 179 -6.75 -6.11 6.48
C ASP A 179 -7.34 -5.52 7.76
N LYS A 180 -7.08 -4.24 7.98
CA LYS A 180 -7.50 -3.47 9.17
C LYS A 180 -6.96 -4.00 10.50
N LYS A 181 -5.95 -4.90 10.45
CA LYS A 181 -5.25 -5.43 11.65
C LYS A 181 -3.78 -5.07 11.65
N TYR A 182 -3.26 -4.66 10.51
CA TYR A 182 -1.88 -4.19 10.36
C TYR A 182 -1.91 -2.89 9.56
N THR A 183 -1.00 -1.97 9.89
CA THR A 183 -0.94 -0.67 9.23
C THR A 183 -0.23 -0.80 7.88
N VAL A 184 -1.00 -0.71 6.79
CA VAL A 184 -0.44 -0.58 5.44
C VAL A 184 0.13 0.84 5.31
N PHE A 185 1.40 0.95 4.90
CA PHE A 185 2.03 2.26 4.74
C PHE A 185 2.69 2.45 3.37
N GLY A 186 2.66 1.42 2.51
CA GLY A 186 3.26 1.54 1.18
C GLY A 186 3.00 0.35 0.29
N ARG A 187 3.57 0.44 -0.92
CA ARG A 187 3.45 -0.61 -1.93
C ARG A 187 4.69 -0.63 -2.82
N VAL A 188 5.18 -1.81 -3.13
CA VAL A 188 6.25 -1.99 -4.12
C VAL A 188 5.73 -1.54 -5.49
N ILE A 189 6.45 -0.61 -6.11
CA ILE A 189 6.14 -0.11 -7.46
C ILE A 189 7.17 -0.59 -8.50
N GLU A 190 8.35 -1.05 -8.04
CA GLU A 190 9.40 -1.54 -8.92
C GLU A 190 10.30 -2.50 -8.16
N GLY A 191 10.85 -3.50 -8.84
CA GLY A 191 11.82 -4.42 -8.23
C GLY A 191 11.22 -5.61 -7.49
N MET A 192 9.93 -5.93 -7.73
CA MET A 192 9.28 -7.05 -7.04
C MET A 192 9.99 -8.40 -7.26
N GLN A 193 10.69 -8.57 -8.40
CA GLN A 193 11.50 -9.77 -8.66
C GLN A 193 12.64 -9.93 -7.63
N TYR A 194 13.16 -8.83 -7.07
CA TYR A 194 14.20 -8.89 -6.04
C TYR A 194 13.60 -9.24 -4.67
N VAL A 195 12.33 -8.88 -4.45
CA VAL A 195 11.58 -9.31 -3.27
C VAL A 195 11.33 -10.82 -3.33
N ASP A 196 10.95 -11.34 -4.52
CA ASP A 196 10.75 -12.77 -4.72
C ASP A 196 12.05 -13.57 -4.50
N ALA A 197 13.21 -12.95 -4.74
CA ALA A 197 14.52 -13.58 -4.59
C ALA A 197 15.05 -13.52 -3.14
N ILE A 198 14.32 -12.93 -2.20
CA ILE A 198 14.71 -12.91 -0.79
C ILE A 198 14.76 -14.33 -0.25
N ALA A 199 15.86 -14.67 0.42
CA ALA A 199 16.08 -16.02 0.97
C ALA A 199 14.98 -16.39 1.96
N GLN A 200 14.41 -17.57 1.79
CA GLN A 200 13.28 -18.08 2.58
C GLN A 200 13.75 -18.75 3.86
N GLY A 201 12.94 -18.67 4.90
CA GLY A 201 13.18 -19.32 6.21
C GLY A 201 12.77 -18.46 7.39
N GLU A 202 12.71 -19.10 8.56
CA GLU A 202 12.34 -18.49 9.84
C GLU A 202 13.33 -18.88 10.97
N PRO A 203 14.59 -18.37 10.97
CA PRO A 203 15.22 -17.48 9.97
C PRO A 203 15.81 -18.21 8.77
N PRO A 204 16.06 -17.51 7.66
CA PRO A 204 16.80 -18.10 6.54
C PRO A 204 18.23 -18.48 6.92
N ALA A 205 18.74 -19.56 6.33
CA ALA A 205 20.12 -20.00 6.58
C ALA A 205 21.16 -18.96 6.15
N ASN A 206 20.89 -18.29 5.01
CA ASN A 206 21.71 -17.20 4.50
C ASN A 206 20.78 -16.00 4.21
N PRO A 207 20.47 -15.18 5.20
CA PRO A 207 19.47 -14.13 5.04
C PRO A 207 19.88 -13.07 4.01
N THR A 208 18.91 -12.66 3.21
CA THR A 208 19.06 -11.46 2.39
C THR A 208 19.18 -10.23 3.29
N VAL A 209 20.09 -9.32 2.92
CA VAL A 209 20.43 -8.11 3.69
C VAL A 209 20.00 -6.88 2.89
N ILE A 210 19.55 -5.85 3.60
CA ILE A 210 19.37 -4.52 3.04
C ILE A 210 20.77 -3.86 3.00
N LEU A 211 21.35 -3.75 1.81
CA LEU A 211 22.68 -3.14 1.64
C LEU A 211 22.61 -1.64 1.91
N GLN A 212 21.57 -0.99 1.41
CA GLN A 212 21.31 0.42 1.63
C GLN A 212 19.80 0.66 1.58
N ALA A 213 19.31 1.49 2.50
CA ALA A 213 17.99 2.06 2.43
C ALA A 213 18.11 3.57 2.19
N SER A 214 17.24 4.13 1.34
CA SER A 214 17.26 5.56 1.05
C SER A 214 15.87 6.05 0.66
N ILE A 215 15.67 7.37 0.76
CA ILE A 215 14.50 8.02 0.15
C ILE A 215 14.97 8.54 -1.21
N GLU A 216 14.21 8.30 -2.26
CA GLU A 216 14.63 8.64 -3.63
C GLU A 216 15.05 10.11 -3.76
N SER A 217 14.31 11.02 -3.12
CA SER A 217 14.64 12.45 -3.14
C SER A 217 16.00 12.79 -2.53
N ASP A 218 16.58 11.90 -1.72
CA ASP A 218 17.89 12.11 -1.11
C ASP A 218 19.02 11.77 -2.10
N GLY A 219 18.71 11.25 -3.28
CA GLY A 219 19.63 11.09 -4.41
C GLY A 219 20.75 10.07 -4.23
N LYS A 220 20.57 9.08 -3.35
CA LYS A 220 21.61 8.07 -3.13
C LYS A 220 21.65 7.06 -4.29
N PRO A 221 22.82 6.83 -4.90
CA PRO A 221 22.93 5.86 -5.98
C PRO A 221 22.70 4.44 -5.48
N PRO A 222 22.21 3.54 -6.35
CA PRO A 222 22.02 2.14 -5.97
C PRO A 222 23.32 1.46 -5.57
N VAL A 223 23.23 0.60 -4.56
CA VAL A 223 24.34 -0.25 -4.12
C VAL A 223 24.00 -1.69 -4.50
N THR A 224 24.93 -2.35 -5.18
CA THR A 224 24.77 -3.76 -5.53
C THR A 224 25.73 -4.61 -4.69
N ALA A 225 25.30 -5.81 -4.33
CA ALA A 225 26.19 -6.77 -3.71
C ALA A 225 27.35 -7.08 -4.66
N PRO A 226 28.57 -7.26 -4.16
CA PRO A 226 29.65 -7.76 -5.01
C PRO A 226 29.18 -9.07 -5.65
N VAL A 227 29.29 -9.12 -6.99
CA VAL A 227 28.95 -10.35 -7.69
C VAL A 227 29.93 -11.41 -7.24
N ALA A 228 29.48 -12.38 -6.47
CA ALA A 228 30.30 -13.55 -6.18
C ALA A 228 30.73 -14.16 -7.53
N PRO A 229 32.03 -14.46 -7.70
CA PRO A 229 32.44 -15.12 -8.93
C PRO A 229 31.57 -16.34 -9.16
N ALA A 230 30.99 -16.43 -10.34
CA ALA A 230 30.12 -17.55 -10.70
C ALA A 230 30.87 -18.83 -10.37
N ALA A 231 30.29 -19.68 -9.54
CA ALA A 231 30.84 -21.01 -9.31
C ALA A 231 31.07 -21.66 -10.69
N PRO A 232 32.26 -22.23 -10.93
CA PRO A 232 32.48 -22.87 -12.22
C PRO A 232 31.35 -23.86 -12.48
N ALA A 233 30.74 -23.75 -13.67
CA ALA A 233 29.69 -24.66 -14.06
C ALA A 233 30.19 -26.09 -13.89
N ALA A 234 29.48 -26.89 -13.13
CA ALA A 234 29.81 -28.29 -12.99
C ALA A 234 29.88 -28.87 -14.40
N PRO A 235 30.94 -29.61 -14.77
CA PRO A 235 31.01 -30.21 -16.10
C PRO A 235 29.79 -31.10 -16.29
N ASP A 236 29.15 -30.95 -17.44
CA ASP A 236 28.00 -31.74 -17.86
C ASP A 236 28.40 -33.23 -17.82
N ALA A 237 28.14 -33.87 -16.69
CA ALA A 237 28.22 -35.32 -16.62
C ALA A 237 26.92 -35.86 -17.19
N LEU A 238 26.91 -36.02 -18.50
CA LEU A 238 25.88 -36.82 -19.15
C LEU A 238 26.18 -38.28 -18.78
N PRO A 239 25.30 -38.99 -18.07
CA PRO A 239 25.49 -40.42 -17.93
C PRO A 239 25.16 -41.08 -19.29
N SER A 240 26.18 -41.54 -19.92
CA SER A 240 25.99 -42.41 -21.08
C SER A 240 25.47 -43.75 -20.59
N GLY A 241 24.16 -43.82 -20.43
CA GLY A 241 23.48 -45.08 -20.11
C GLY A 241 23.29 -45.86 -21.39
N ALA A 242 24.20 -46.79 -21.70
CA ALA A 242 23.99 -47.79 -22.76
C ALA A 242 22.85 -48.72 -22.31
N LEU A 243 21.72 -48.63 -22.98
CA LEU A 243 20.63 -49.60 -22.81
C LEU A 243 21.02 -50.86 -23.56
N THR A 244 21.39 -51.91 -22.79
CA THR A 244 21.59 -53.25 -23.36
C THR A 244 20.24 -53.95 -23.39
N PRO A 245 19.74 -54.40 -24.58
CA PRO A 245 18.48 -55.12 -24.66
C PRO A 245 18.64 -56.54 -24.08
N PRO A 246 17.59 -57.11 -23.46
CA PRO A 246 17.66 -58.46 -22.91
C PRO A 246 17.76 -59.50 -24.05
N ALA A 247 18.64 -60.48 -23.83
CA ALA A 247 18.79 -61.66 -24.72
C ALA A 247 17.58 -62.57 -24.56
N GLN A 248 17.11 -63.17 -25.69
CA GLN A 248 16.08 -64.20 -25.71
C GLN A 248 16.62 -65.54 -25.25
#